data_b80b72d9f65027b3f0fdfecf9c048a8b
#
_entry.id   b80b72d9f65027b3f0fdfecf9c048a8b
#
_cell.length_a   1.000
_cell.length_b   1.000
_cell.length_c   1.000
_cell.angle_alpha   90.00
_cell.angle_beta   90.00
_cell.angle_gamma   90.00
#
_symmetry.space_group_name_H-M   'P 1'
#
loop_
_entity.id
_entity.type
_entity.pdbx_description
1 polymer ?
#
loop_
_entity_poly.entity_id
_entity_poly.type
_entity_poly.pdbx_seq_one_letter_code
_entity_poly.pdbx_strand_id
1 'polypeptide(L)'
;MMRCLWLAALLAASSGVQAAEQPQQPGIGEAPPTIGLKDRGGSVIDLAALQGKVVVVTFWASWCGPCRRELPMLGKVQEVVGREHLEVIAVNFKEPRRDFNAVIRANKDLDLTYVHDERGIVSDRLGVSALPNMFIIGQDGLIAQTHRGYSENVLQSFMQELLELLPEEALQRQVDAP
;
A
#
# COMPACT_ATOMS: atom_id res chain seq x y z
N MET A 1 13.85 -70.28 -33.36
CA MET A 1 12.67 -69.60 -32.84
C MET A 1 13.10 -68.53 -31.86
N MET A 2 13.27 -67.27 -32.35
CA MET A 2 13.78 -66.16 -31.55
C MET A 2 12.62 -65.17 -31.35
N ARG A 3 12.12 -65.02 -30.14
CA ARG A 3 11.04 -64.08 -29.75
C ARG A 3 11.68 -62.79 -29.30
N CYS A 4 11.60 -61.74 -30.18
CA CYS A 4 11.93 -60.37 -29.78
C CYS A 4 10.84 -59.80 -28.88
N LEU A 5 11.22 -59.49 -27.65
CA LEU A 5 10.44 -58.70 -26.69
C LEU A 5 10.73 -57.23 -26.94
N TRP A 6 9.73 -56.49 -27.43
CA TRP A 6 9.76 -55.01 -27.48
C TRP A 6 9.30 -54.47 -26.13
N LEU A 7 10.19 -53.87 -25.39
CA LEU A 7 9.86 -53.08 -24.19
C LEU A 7 9.52 -51.64 -24.67
N ALA A 8 8.24 -51.33 -24.62
CA ALA A 8 7.77 -49.95 -24.82
C ALA A 8 7.97 -49.17 -23.50
N ALA A 9 8.91 -48.23 -23.49
CA ALA A 9 9.11 -47.31 -22.38
C ALA A 9 8.06 -46.18 -22.50
N LEU A 10 7.07 -46.17 -21.58
CA LEU A 10 6.14 -45.07 -21.41
C LEU A 10 6.88 -43.93 -20.65
N LEU A 11 7.25 -42.87 -21.38
CA LEU A 11 7.67 -41.59 -20.81
C LEU A 11 6.42 -40.88 -20.29
N ALA A 12 6.19 -40.91 -18.98
CA ALA A 12 5.19 -40.08 -18.33
C ALA A 12 5.71 -38.63 -18.28
N ALA A 13 5.20 -37.78 -19.18
CA ALA A 13 5.41 -36.33 -19.09
C ALA A 13 4.63 -35.77 -17.91
N SER A 14 5.29 -35.56 -16.77
CA SER A 14 4.71 -34.83 -15.65
C SER A 14 4.65 -33.35 -16.01
N SER A 15 3.48 -32.88 -16.45
CA SER A 15 3.17 -31.45 -16.59
C SER A 15 3.11 -30.84 -15.19
N GLY A 16 4.22 -30.27 -14.72
CA GLY A 16 4.24 -29.49 -13.50
C GLY A 16 3.36 -28.27 -13.68
N VAL A 17 2.21 -28.22 -13.03
CA VAL A 17 1.42 -27.01 -12.86
C VAL A 17 2.24 -26.11 -11.95
N GLN A 18 2.97 -25.15 -12.50
CA GLN A 18 3.57 -24.07 -11.74
C GLN A 18 2.42 -23.22 -11.19
N ALA A 19 2.17 -23.32 -9.88
CA ALA A 19 1.31 -22.36 -9.20
C ALA A 19 1.92 -20.97 -9.43
N ALA A 20 1.12 -20.05 -9.97
CA ALA A 20 1.55 -18.66 -10.13
C ALA A 20 1.92 -18.12 -8.73
N GLU A 21 3.20 -17.82 -8.54
CA GLU A 21 3.71 -17.26 -7.30
C GLU A 21 3.01 -15.91 -7.09
N GLN A 22 2.33 -15.76 -5.96
CA GLN A 22 1.67 -14.48 -5.65
C GLN A 22 2.75 -13.42 -5.46
N PRO A 23 2.54 -12.19 -5.98
CA PRO A 23 3.50 -11.12 -5.80
C PRO A 23 3.82 -10.95 -4.32
N GLN A 24 5.10 -11.03 -3.99
CA GLN A 24 5.56 -10.73 -2.62
C GLN A 24 5.52 -9.22 -2.40
N GLN A 25 5.29 -8.81 -1.16
CA GLN A 25 5.38 -7.39 -0.83
C GLN A 25 6.84 -6.93 -0.99
N PRO A 26 7.05 -5.71 -1.51
CA PRO A 26 8.40 -5.14 -1.58
C PRO A 26 9.00 -5.03 -0.19
N GLY A 27 10.27 -5.36 -0.08
CA GLY A 27 11.04 -5.30 1.16
C GLY A 27 11.52 -3.89 1.49
N ILE A 28 11.98 -3.72 2.74
CA ILE A 28 12.66 -2.48 3.16
C ILE A 28 13.92 -2.27 2.31
N GLY A 29 14.12 -1.05 1.82
CA GLY A 29 15.20 -0.66 0.93
C GLY A 29 14.94 -0.95 -0.55
N GLU A 30 13.81 -1.56 -0.90
CA GLU A 30 13.40 -1.78 -2.29
C GLU A 30 12.53 -0.62 -2.81
N ALA A 31 12.61 -0.37 -4.11
CA ALA A 31 11.70 0.56 -4.76
C ALA A 31 10.30 -0.08 -4.87
N PRO A 32 9.22 0.66 -4.60
CA PRO A 32 7.87 0.17 -4.85
C PRO A 32 7.71 -0.14 -6.35
N PRO A 33 6.96 -1.20 -6.72
CA PRO A 33 6.73 -1.50 -8.12
C PRO A 33 6.00 -0.34 -8.81
N THR A 34 6.33 -0.10 -10.08
CA THR A 34 5.59 0.88 -10.88
C THR A 34 4.14 0.43 -11.03
N ILE A 35 3.23 1.17 -10.45
CA ILE A 35 1.81 0.88 -10.47
C ILE A 35 1.11 2.10 -11.06
N GLY A 36 0.24 1.88 -12.02
CA GLY A 36 -0.60 2.93 -12.58
C GLY A 36 -1.69 3.33 -11.58
N LEU A 37 -1.29 3.93 -10.45
CA LEU A 37 -2.21 4.50 -9.48
C LEU A 37 -2.98 5.63 -10.15
N LYS A 38 -4.30 5.65 -9.94
CA LYS A 38 -5.13 6.80 -10.33
C LYS A 38 -5.88 7.27 -9.11
N ASP A 39 -5.82 8.58 -8.88
CA ASP A 39 -6.61 9.20 -7.83
C ASP A 39 -8.11 9.15 -8.15
N ARG A 40 -8.92 9.63 -7.23
CA ARG A 40 -10.38 9.70 -7.40
C ARG A 40 -10.80 10.54 -8.61
N GLY A 41 -10.00 11.54 -9.00
CA GLY A 41 -10.21 12.41 -10.15
C GLY A 41 -9.78 11.79 -11.48
N GLY A 42 -9.06 10.66 -11.43
CA GLY A 42 -8.50 9.97 -12.59
C GLY A 42 -7.08 10.40 -12.96
N SER A 43 -6.46 11.31 -12.19
CA SER A 43 -5.08 11.72 -12.38
C SER A 43 -4.13 10.59 -12.03
N VAL A 44 -3.10 10.38 -12.85
CA VAL A 44 -2.08 9.36 -12.58
C VAL A 44 -1.18 9.83 -11.45
N ILE A 45 -1.01 8.97 -10.44
CA ILE A 45 -0.06 9.17 -9.36
C ILE A 45 1.21 8.42 -9.72
N ASP A 46 2.29 9.15 -9.89
CA ASP A 46 3.62 8.59 -10.07
C ASP A 46 4.39 8.69 -8.75
N LEU A 47 4.66 7.54 -8.12
CA LEU A 47 5.41 7.50 -6.87
C LEU A 47 6.84 8.03 -7.04
N ALA A 48 7.44 7.89 -8.22
CA ALA A 48 8.77 8.43 -8.50
C ALA A 48 8.78 9.97 -8.53
N ALA A 49 7.67 10.59 -8.94
CA ALA A 49 7.51 12.05 -8.91
C ALA A 49 7.31 12.61 -7.49
N LEU A 50 7.11 11.74 -6.49
CA LEU A 50 6.96 12.12 -5.07
C LEU A 50 8.27 12.02 -4.29
N GLN A 51 9.39 11.70 -4.93
CA GLN A 51 10.71 11.76 -4.28
C GLN A 51 10.96 13.14 -3.67
N GLY A 52 11.61 13.17 -2.52
CA GLY A 52 11.77 14.36 -1.69
C GLY A 52 10.70 14.53 -0.63
N LYS A 53 9.62 13.75 -0.69
CA LYS A 53 8.58 13.65 0.35
C LYS A 53 8.59 12.26 0.98
N VAL A 54 8.13 12.17 2.21
CA VAL A 54 7.70 10.88 2.77
C VAL A 54 6.33 10.54 2.21
N VAL A 55 6.14 9.30 1.76
CA VAL A 55 4.85 8.84 1.23
C VAL A 55 4.33 7.68 2.07
N VAL A 56 3.10 7.79 2.55
CA VAL A 56 2.39 6.69 3.21
C VAL A 56 1.37 6.12 2.22
N VAL A 57 1.49 4.84 1.89
CA VAL A 57 0.48 4.11 1.13
C VAL A 57 -0.26 3.18 2.08
N THR A 58 -1.51 3.50 2.41
CA THR A 58 -2.36 2.68 3.28
C THR A 58 -3.47 1.99 2.51
N PHE A 59 -3.67 0.69 2.79
CA PHE A 59 -4.77 -0.09 2.22
C PHE A 59 -5.90 -0.22 3.22
N TRP A 60 -7.10 0.09 2.78
CA TRP A 60 -8.29 0.13 3.62
C TRP A 60 -9.55 -0.39 2.92
N ALA A 61 -10.57 -0.74 3.70
CA ALA A 61 -11.90 -1.08 3.20
C ALA A 61 -13.00 -0.56 4.15
N SER A 62 -14.21 -0.41 3.65
CA SER A 62 -15.36 0.07 4.43
C SER A 62 -15.70 -0.84 5.61
N TRP A 63 -15.49 -2.14 5.45
CA TRP A 63 -15.70 -3.16 6.48
C TRP A 63 -14.51 -3.29 7.47
N CYS A 64 -13.35 -2.69 7.16
CA CYS A 64 -12.17 -2.73 8.03
C CYS A 64 -12.27 -1.66 9.13
N GLY A 65 -12.77 -2.03 10.30
CA GLY A 65 -12.92 -1.12 11.44
C GLY A 65 -11.61 -0.42 11.86
N PRO A 66 -10.49 -1.14 12.05
CA PRO A 66 -9.19 -0.54 12.32
C PRO A 66 -8.76 0.47 11.25
N CYS A 67 -8.85 0.12 9.96
CA CYS A 67 -8.47 1.01 8.87
C CYS A 67 -9.21 2.34 8.90
N ARG A 68 -10.52 2.30 9.20
CA ARG A 68 -11.34 3.52 9.31
C ARG A 68 -10.95 4.44 10.46
N ARG A 69 -10.27 3.91 11.50
CA ARG A 69 -9.70 4.72 12.58
C ARG A 69 -8.36 5.33 12.21
N GLU A 70 -7.59 4.66 11.36
CA GLU A 70 -6.29 5.15 10.88
C GLU A 70 -6.43 6.32 9.91
N LEU A 71 -7.42 6.32 9.02
CA LEU A 71 -7.58 7.37 8.02
C LEU A 71 -7.66 8.80 8.60
N PRO A 72 -8.50 9.10 9.62
CA PRO A 72 -8.52 10.42 10.23
C PRO A 72 -7.20 10.81 10.88
N MET A 73 -6.51 9.85 11.51
CA MET A 73 -5.21 10.10 12.11
C MET A 73 -4.16 10.46 11.06
N LEU A 74 -4.07 9.68 9.97
CA LEU A 74 -3.16 9.95 8.87
C LEU A 74 -3.46 11.30 8.20
N GLY A 75 -4.74 11.62 8.02
CA GLY A 75 -5.17 12.91 7.49
C GLY A 75 -4.75 14.07 8.40
N LYS A 76 -4.86 13.90 9.72
CA LYS A 76 -4.41 14.93 10.68
C LYS A 76 -2.90 15.11 10.67
N VAL A 77 -2.14 14.02 10.58
CA VAL A 77 -0.67 14.10 10.47
C VAL A 77 -0.28 14.85 9.19
N GLN A 78 -0.88 14.51 8.04
CA GLN A 78 -0.61 15.21 6.78
C GLN A 78 -0.98 16.69 6.85
N GLU A 79 -2.11 17.04 7.45
CA GLU A 79 -2.53 18.44 7.64
C GLU A 79 -1.48 19.23 8.44
N VAL A 80 -0.97 18.66 9.52
CA VAL A 80 0.01 19.31 10.40
C VAL A 80 1.38 19.41 9.75
N VAL A 81 1.84 18.33 9.12
CA VAL A 81 3.17 18.23 8.49
C VAL A 81 3.23 19.01 7.18
N GLY A 82 2.13 19.04 6.45
CA GLY A 82 2.02 19.65 5.12
C GLY A 82 2.30 18.65 3.99
N ARG A 83 1.56 18.80 2.89
CA ARG A 83 1.69 17.96 1.71
C ARG A 83 3.03 18.07 0.99
N GLU A 84 3.78 19.11 1.25
CA GLU A 84 5.14 19.29 0.76
C GLU A 84 6.13 18.29 1.37
N HIS A 85 5.86 17.78 2.56
CA HIS A 85 6.72 16.85 3.29
C HIS A 85 6.13 15.43 3.40
N LEU A 86 4.80 15.30 3.43
CA LEU A 86 4.09 14.03 3.59
C LEU A 86 2.94 13.93 2.60
N GLU A 87 2.90 12.85 1.84
CA GLU A 87 1.78 12.48 0.98
C GLU A 87 1.15 11.17 1.46
N VAL A 88 -0.13 11.19 1.82
CA VAL A 88 -0.88 9.99 2.22
C VAL A 88 -1.79 9.54 1.08
N ILE A 89 -1.52 8.34 0.57
CA ILE A 89 -2.27 7.69 -0.49
C ILE A 89 -3.10 6.56 0.12
N ALA A 90 -4.42 6.74 0.16
CA ALA A 90 -5.37 5.81 0.74
C ALA A 90 -6.01 4.93 -0.34
N VAL A 91 -5.52 3.70 -0.50
CA VAL A 91 -5.95 2.73 -1.50
C VAL A 91 -7.10 1.88 -0.95
N ASN A 92 -8.27 1.96 -1.57
CA ASN A 92 -9.42 1.15 -1.21
C ASN A 92 -9.30 -0.26 -1.81
N PHE A 93 -9.34 -1.26 -0.94
CA PHE A 93 -9.04 -2.66 -1.26
C PHE A 93 -10.26 -3.42 -1.77
N LYS A 94 -10.34 -3.65 -3.07
CA LYS A 94 -11.27 -4.60 -3.72
C LYS A 94 -12.75 -4.43 -3.35
N GLU A 95 -13.22 -3.19 -3.26
CA GLU A 95 -14.63 -2.89 -2.96
C GLU A 95 -15.34 -2.21 -4.13
N PRO A 96 -16.66 -2.38 -4.23
CA PRO A 96 -17.46 -1.63 -5.19
C PRO A 96 -17.37 -0.12 -4.96
N ARG A 97 -17.42 0.66 -6.05
CA ARG A 97 -17.35 2.13 -6.00
C ARG A 97 -18.38 2.77 -5.05
N ARG A 98 -19.53 2.13 -4.86
CA ARG A 98 -20.57 2.59 -3.92
C ARG A 98 -20.03 2.70 -2.49
N ASP A 99 -19.33 1.65 -2.03
CA ASP A 99 -18.84 1.53 -0.65
C ASP A 99 -17.61 2.43 -0.44
N PHE A 100 -16.70 2.49 -1.41
CA PHE A 100 -15.62 3.47 -1.49
C PHE A 100 -16.15 4.90 -1.31
N ASN A 101 -17.11 5.32 -2.14
CA ASN A 101 -17.66 6.67 -2.09
C ASN A 101 -18.41 6.96 -0.76
N ALA A 102 -19.01 5.96 -0.11
CA ALA A 102 -19.69 6.14 1.16
C ALA A 102 -18.73 6.57 2.27
N VAL A 103 -17.55 5.90 2.36
CA VAL A 103 -16.52 6.25 3.35
C VAL A 103 -15.93 7.63 3.07
N ILE A 104 -15.64 7.98 1.82
CA ILE A 104 -15.11 9.31 1.48
C ILE A 104 -16.09 10.42 1.83
N ARG A 105 -17.39 10.23 1.56
CA ARG A 105 -18.40 11.22 1.95
C ARG A 105 -18.48 11.42 3.45
N ALA A 106 -18.29 10.34 4.23
CA ALA A 106 -18.27 10.42 5.70
C ALA A 106 -16.98 11.11 6.23
N ASN A 107 -15.93 11.16 5.43
CA ASN A 107 -14.61 11.73 5.77
C ASN A 107 -14.24 12.86 4.79
N LYS A 108 -15.21 13.67 4.38
CA LYS A 108 -15.04 14.72 3.34
C LYS A 108 -13.99 15.78 3.70
N ASP A 109 -13.73 15.95 4.99
CA ASP A 109 -12.81 16.96 5.53
C ASP A 109 -11.35 16.43 5.61
N LEU A 110 -11.13 15.14 5.29
CA LEU A 110 -9.78 14.58 5.22
C LEU A 110 -9.16 14.85 3.85
N ASP A 111 -8.05 15.58 3.85
CA ASP A 111 -7.26 15.86 2.65
C ASP A 111 -6.28 14.71 2.36
N LEU A 112 -6.81 13.57 1.88
CA LEU A 112 -6.05 12.40 1.48
C LEU A 112 -6.15 12.16 -0.03
N THR A 113 -5.10 11.58 -0.60
CA THR A 113 -5.15 11.10 -1.99
C THR A 113 -5.81 9.73 -2.04
N TYR A 114 -7.08 9.68 -2.46
CA TYR A 114 -7.85 8.45 -2.51
C TYR A 114 -7.71 7.72 -3.84
N VAL A 115 -7.43 6.42 -3.77
CA VAL A 115 -7.34 5.50 -4.91
C VAL A 115 -8.39 4.41 -4.76
N HIS A 116 -9.17 4.14 -5.82
CA HIS A 116 -10.15 3.06 -5.86
C HIS A 116 -9.59 1.86 -6.63
N ASP A 117 -9.27 0.80 -5.90
CA ASP A 117 -8.69 -0.44 -6.45
C ASP A 117 -9.73 -1.59 -6.48
N GLU A 118 -10.87 -1.36 -7.15
CA GLU A 118 -11.99 -2.31 -7.21
C GLU A 118 -11.56 -3.70 -7.68
N ARG A 119 -10.66 -3.76 -8.66
CA ARG A 119 -10.17 -5.01 -9.25
C ARG A 119 -8.95 -5.60 -8.56
N GLY A 120 -8.40 -4.92 -7.56
CA GLY A 120 -7.23 -5.38 -6.83
C GLY A 120 -5.91 -5.29 -7.58
N ILE A 121 -5.82 -4.53 -8.67
CA ILE A 121 -4.60 -4.44 -9.49
C ILE A 121 -3.43 -3.87 -8.68
N VAL A 122 -3.70 -2.84 -7.89
CA VAL A 122 -2.71 -2.19 -7.03
C VAL A 122 -2.34 -3.10 -5.88
N SER A 123 -3.36 -3.63 -5.19
CA SER A 123 -3.20 -4.54 -4.05
C SER A 123 -2.40 -5.78 -4.43
N ASP A 124 -2.75 -6.41 -5.55
CA ASP A 124 -2.08 -7.63 -6.01
C ASP A 124 -0.61 -7.36 -6.38
N ARG A 125 -0.31 -6.24 -7.05
CA ARG A 125 1.07 -5.87 -7.40
C ARG A 125 1.94 -5.56 -6.19
N LEU A 126 1.35 -5.03 -5.12
CA LEU A 126 2.04 -4.78 -3.84
C LEU A 126 1.95 -5.97 -2.88
N GLY A 127 1.43 -7.11 -3.32
CA GLY A 127 1.32 -8.33 -2.50
C GLY A 127 0.43 -8.14 -1.26
N VAL A 128 -0.55 -7.22 -1.30
CA VAL A 128 -1.47 -6.94 -0.20
C VAL A 128 -2.63 -7.93 -0.24
N SER A 129 -2.73 -8.78 0.76
CA SER A 129 -3.78 -9.80 0.90
C SER A 129 -4.62 -9.66 2.17
N ALA A 130 -4.22 -8.81 3.11
CA ALA A 130 -4.90 -8.57 4.38
C ALA A 130 -4.85 -7.09 4.77
N LEU A 131 -5.82 -6.65 5.59
CA LEU A 131 -5.98 -5.26 6.05
C LEU A 131 -5.93 -5.17 7.58
N PRO A 132 -5.51 -4.03 8.13
CA PRO A 132 -4.81 -2.93 7.44
C PRO A 132 -3.44 -3.34 6.95
N ASN A 133 -2.93 -2.61 5.94
CA ASN A 133 -1.60 -2.78 5.42
C ASN A 133 -1.06 -1.41 5.01
N MET A 134 0.14 -1.07 5.45
CA MET A 134 0.74 0.23 5.21
C MET A 134 2.19 0.08 4.78
N PHE A 135 2.61 0.95 3.87
CA PHE A 135 4.00 1.16 3.48
C PHE A 135 4.37 2.60 3.78
N ILE A 136 5.55 2.81 4.37
CA ILE A 136 6.20 4.12 4.43
C ILE A 136 7.31 4.10 3.38
N ILE A 137 7.26 5.04 2.46
CA ILE A 137 8.28 5.27 1.44
C ILE A 137 9.06 6.52 1.87
N GLY A 138 10.36 6.38 1.96
CA GLY A 138 11.25 7.48 2.32
C GLY A 138 11.37 8.55 1.24
N GLN A 139 12.02 9.66 1.55
CA GLN A 139 12.28 10.75 0.59
C GLN A 139 13.13 10.30 -0.60
N ASP A 140 13.91 9.24 -0.44
CA ASP A 140 14.70 8.58 -1.49
C ASP A 140 13.85 7.75 -2.46
N GLY A 141 12.55 7.58 -2.17
CA GLY A 141 11.62 6.77 -2.96
C GLY A 141 11.68 5.27 -2.68
N LEU A 142 12.41 4.83 -1.66
CA LEU A 142 12.51 3.43 -1.25
C LEU A 142 11.55 3.11 -0.10
N ILE A 143 11.12 1.85 -0.01
CA ILE A 143 10.33 1.38 1.14
C ILE A 143 11.18 1.50 2.40
N ALA A 144 10.79 2.37 3.29
CA ALA A 144 11.44 2.55 4.60
C ALA A 144 10.88 1.56 5.63
N GLN A 145 9.53 1.37 5.64
CA GLN A 145 8.86 0.49 6.59
C GLN A 145 7.60 -0.14 5.99
N THR A 146 7.20 -1.30 6.56
CA THR A 146 5.96 -1.99 6.20
C THR A 146 5.23 -2.42 7.47
N HIS A 147 3.92 -2.13 7.55
CA HIS A 147 3.08 -2.54 8.68
C HIS A 147 1.90 -3.37 8.22
N ARG A 148 1.65 -4.50 8.90
CA ARG A 148 0.56 -5.43 8.59
C ARG A 148 -0.28 -5.69 9.83
N GLY A 149 -1.59 -5.62 9.69
CA GLY A 149 -2.53 -5.81 10.80
C GLY A 149 -2.59 -4.60 11.70
N TYR A 150 -3.40 -4.72 12.75
CA TYR A 150 -3.66 -3.63 13.69
C TYR A 150 -3.40 -4.10 15.12
N SER A 151 -2.60 -3.32 15.83
CA SER A 151 -2.56 -3.27 17.28
C SER A 151 -2.17 -1.84 17.70
N GLU A 152 -2.40 -1.47 18.95
CA GLU A 152 -1.97 -0.15 19.44
C GLU A 152 -0.45 0.01 19.34
N ASN A 153 0.31 -1.06 19.58
CA ASN A 153 1.76 -1.04 19.44
C ASN A 153 2.20 -0.81 18.00
N VAL A 154 1.53 -1.46 17.02
CA VAL A 154 1.81 -1.26 15.58
C VAL A 154 1.56 0.20 15.20
N LEU A 155 0.49 0.80 15.69
CA LEU A 155 0.17 2.19 15.42
C LEU A 155 1.20 3.15 16.05
N GLN A 156 1.65 2.89 17.27
CA GLN A 156 2.69 3.67 17.94
C GLN A 156 4.02 3.58 17.19
N SER A 157 4.46 2.37 16.83
CA SER A 157 5.68 2.17 16.04
C SER A 157 5.60 2.89 14.70
N PHE A 158 4.48 2.75 13.99
CA PHE A 158 4.25 3.45 12.72
C PHE A 158 4.40 4.96 12.86
N MET A 159 3.79 5.56 13.89
CA MET A 159 3.86 7.00 14.12
C MET A 159 5.29 7.45 14.45
N GLN A 160 6.01 6.68 15.28
CA GLN A 160 7.40 6.98 15.59
C GLN A 160 8.28 6.93 14.35
N GLU A 161 8.21 5.85 13.58
CA GLU A 161 8.98 5.64 12.35
C GLU A 161 8.65 6.70 11.28
N LEU A 162 7.37 7.09 11.17
CA LEU A 162 6.97 8.18 10.29
C LEU A 162 7.61 9.50 10.67
N LEU A 163 7.59 9.84 11.96
CA LEU A 163 8.18 11.09 12.47
C LEU A 163 9.71 11.12 12.30
N GLU A 164 10.39 9.98 12.44
CA GLU A 164 11.85 9.88 12.23
C GLU A 164 12.27 10.09 10.77
N LEU A 165 11.36 9.84 9.82
CA LEU A 165 11.60 10.02 8.39
C LEU A 165 11.29 11.44 7.89
N LEU A 166 10.54 12.23 8.65
CA LEU A 166 10.17 13.59 8.29
C LEU A 166 11.35 14.55 8.51
N PRO A 167 11.50 15.58 7.66
CA PRO A 167 12.53 16.59 7.87
C PRO A 167 12.22 17.45 9.12
N GLU A 168 13.25 17.96 9.79
CA GLU A 168 13.12 18.76 11.02
C GLU A 168 12.18 19.97 10.84
N GLU A 169 12.23 20.63 9.68
CA GLU A 169 11.37 21.77 9.36
C GLU A 169 9.88 21.42 9.38
N ALA A 170 9.52 20.19 9.00
CA ALA A 170 8.15 19.71 9.07
C ALA A 170 7.66 19.50 10.50
N LEU A 171 8.56 19.12 11.39
CA LEU A 171 8.27 18.90 12.83
C LEU A 171 8.20 20.22 13.61
N GLN A 172 8.96 21.26 13.21
CA GLN A 172 8.97 22.57 13.86
C GLN A 172 7.68 23.36 13.67
N ARG A 173 6.92 23.14 12.58
CA ARG A 173 5.60 23.76 12.34
C ARG A 173 4.59 23.49 13.48
N GLN A 174 4.75 22.40 14.22
CA GLN A 174 3.87 22.07 15.34
C GLN A 174 4.06 23.01 16.54
N VAL A 175 5.23 23.63 16.68
CA VAL A 175 5.57 24.49 17.82
C VAL A 175 5.05 25.93 17.59
N ASP A 176 4.91 26.35 16.35
CA ASP A 176 4.56 27.72 15.96
C ASP A 176 3.07 27.89 15.56
N ALA A 177 2.26 26.83 15.62
CA ALA A 177 0.83 26.91 15.37
C ALA A 177 0.13 27.52 16.59
N PRO A 178 -0.65 28.63 16.44
CA PRO A 178 -1.32 29.34 17.53
C PRO A 178 -2.43 28.52 18.22
#